data_8bd261e7bfbcbba7cc40f3679abb6a60
#
_entry.id   8bd261e7bfbcbba7cc40f3679abb6a60
#
_cell.length_a   1.000
_cell.length_b   1.000
_cell.length_c   1.000
_cell.angle_alpha   90.00
_cell.angle_beta   90.00
_cell.angle_gamma   90.00
#
_symmetry.space_group_name_H-M   'P 1'
#
loop_
_entity.id
_entity.type
_entity.pdbx_description
1 polymer ?
#
loop_
_entity_poly.entity_id
_entity_poly.type
_entity_poly.pdbx_seq_one_letter_code
_entity_poly.pdbx_strand_id
1 'polypeptide(L)'
;MKYIIVVVCFVFAVLSAGAITAGITEKGPAEITLDGGSKGTIDFPHQKHQNTLGDCKICHDIFPQKLGVIKALKDEGKLEKKQVMNNCRGCHGKLAKEGKKAGPTSCTKCHSK
;
A
#
# COMPACT_ATOMS: atom_id res chain seq x y z
N MET A 1 15.99 -53.87 20.51
CA MET A 1 14.94 -52.95 21.00
C MET A 1 15.44 -51.63 21.57
N LYS A 2 16.67 -51.55 22.06
CA LYS A 2 17.21 -50.29 22.65
C LYS A 2 17.54 -49.18 21.61
N TYR A 3 17.73 -49.55 20.36
CA TYR A 3 18.11 -48.57 19.31
C TYR A 3 16.93 -47.97 18.56
N ILE A 4 15.75 -48.56 18.65
CA ILE A 4 14.53 -48.07 17.98
C ILE A 4 13.98 -46.84 18.72
N ILE A 5 14.12 -46.77 20.03
CA ILE A 5 13.61 -45.66 20.84
C ILE A 5 14.43 -44.39 20.63
N VAL A 6 15.74 -44.52 20.38
CA VAL A 6 16.62 -43.35 20.14
C VAL A 6 16.38 -42.69 18.78
N VAL A 7 16.01 -43.49 17.77
CA VAL A 7 15.73 -42.98 16.42
C VAL A 7 14.40 -42.23 16.33
N VAL A 8 13.41 -42.64 17.11
CA VAL A 8 12.09 -42.00 17.16
C VAL A 8 12.14 -40.63 17.84
N CYS A 9 13.01 -40.44 18.84
CA CYS A 9 13.17 -39.14 19.50
C CYS A 9 13.90 -38.07 18.64
N PHE A 10 14.72 -38.49 17.67
CA PHE A 10 15.46 -37.57 16.81
C PHE A 10 14.65 -37.03 15.62
N VAL A 11 13.57 -37.71 15.25
CA VAL A 11 12.73 -37.29 14.11
C VAL A 11 11.72 -36.20 14.52
N PHE A 12 11.41 -36.08 15.81
CA PHE A 12 10.44 -35.04 16.28
C PHE A 12 11.03 -33.67 16.60
N ALA A 13 12.34 -33.52 16.54
CA ALA A 13 13.01 -32.22 16.90
C ALA A 13 13.29 -31.27 15.72
N VAL A 14 12.89 -31.63 14.49
CA VAL A 14 13.24 -30.83 13.29
C VAL A 14 12.04 -30.08 12.68
N LEU A 15 10.85 -30.15 13.29
CA LEU A 15 9.63 -29.58 12.72
C LEU A 15 9.11 -28.30 13.44
N SER A 16 9.98 -27.47 13.99
CA SER A 16 9.55 -26.19 14.55
C SER A 16 10.45 -25.01 14.21
N ALA A 17 10.88 -24.93 12.95
CA ALA A 17 11.30 -23.64 12.39
C ALA A 17 10.12 -23.08 11.60
N GLY A 18 9.10 -22.62 12.31
CA GLY A 18 8.07 -21.76 11.75
C GLY A 18 8.73 -20.47 11.33
N ALA A 19 9.08 -20.35 10.06
CA ALA A 19 9.46 -19.07 9.48
C ALA A 19 8.25 -18.13 9.61
N ILE A 20 8.30 -17.21 10.57
CA ILE A 20 7.43 -16.04 10.57
C ILE A 20 7.92 -15.18 9.41
N THR A 21 7.46 -15.47 8.22
CA THR A 21 7.50 -14.54 7.11
C THR A 21 6.46 -13.47 7.45
N ALA A 22 6.92 -12.36 8.04
CA ALA A 22 6.13 -11.14 8.12
C ALA A 22 5.64 -10.84 6.72
N GLY A 23 4.30 -10.94 6.52
CA GLY A 23 3.71 -10.99 5.21
C GLY A 23 4.01 -9.78 4.36
N ILE A 24 4.84 -9.97 3.35
CA ILE A 24 4.72 -9.20 2.12
C ILE A 24 3.45 -9.74 1.47
N THR A 25 2.34 -9.04 1.70
CA THR A 25 1.12 -9.38 0.98
C THR A 25 1.38 -9.12 -0.50
N GLU A 26 0.98 -10.03 -1.36
CA GLU A 26 1.07 -9.89 -2.83
C GLU A 26 0.40 -8.60 -3.37
N LYS A 27 -0.28 -7.88 -2.51
CA LYS A 27 -1.01 -6.63 -2.78
C LYS A 27 -0.20 -5.35 -2.50
N GLY A 28 1.09 -5.47 -2.23
CA GLY A 28 1.96 -4.33 -1.92
C GLY A 28 1.90 -3.87 -0.45
N PRO A 29 2.65 -2.82 -0.09
CA PRO A 29 2.75 -2.35 1.29
C PRO A 29 1.43 -1.74 1.77
N ALA A 30 1.16 -1.88 3.07
CA ALA A 30 -0.04 -1.34 3.72
C ALA A 30 -0.04 0.19 3.75
N GLU A 31 1.12 0.78 3.99
CA GLU A 31 1.36 2.23 4.05
C GLU A 31 2.42 2.62 3.03
N ILE A 32 2.21 3.71 2.33
CA ILE A 32 3.14 4.24 1.34
C ILE A 32 3.36 5.73 1.60
N THR A 33 4.61 6.16 1.70
CA THR A 33 4.94 7.58 1.76
C THR A 33 5.19 8.10 0.35
N LEU A 34 4.41 9.09 -0.07
CA LEU A 34 4.52 9.73 -1.37
C LEU A 34 5.27 11.05 -1.27
N ASP A 35 6.04 11.38 -2.29
CA ASP A 35 6.71 12.68 -2.41
C ASP A 35 5.71 13.77 -2.81
N GLY A 36 5.47 14.71 -1.92
CA GLY A 36 4.62 15.90 -2.14
C GLY A 36 5.39 17.12 -2.63
N GLY A 37 6.68 16.99 -2.96
CA GLY A 37 7.53 18.08 -3.37
C GLY A 37 7.73 19.11 -2.26
N SER A 38 7.68 20.39 -2.60
CA SER A 38 7.86 21.50 -1.63
C SER A 38 6.81 21.56 -0.52
N LYS A 39 5.72 20.80 -0.63
CA LYS A 39 4.64 20.74 0.36
C LYS A 39 4.78 19.61 1.38
N GLY A 40 5.88 18.89 1.34
CA GLY A 40 6.16 17.78 2.24
C GLY A 40 5.64 16.45 1.73
N THR A 41 5.70 15.45 2.57
CA THR A 41 5.28 14.08 2.25
C THR A 41 3.79 13.86 2.42
N ILE A 42 3.30 12.77 1.85
CA ILE A 42 1.92 12.32 2.00
C ILE A 42 1.95 10.88 2.46
N ASP A 43 1.37 10.61 3.62
CA ASP A 43 1.20 9.25 4.13
C ASP A 43 -0.07 8.66 3.52
N PHE A 44 0.11 7.71 2.63
CA PHE A 44 -0.97 7.09 1.88
C PHE A 44 -1.31 5.71 2.45
N PRO A 45 -2.47 5.56 3.10
CA PRO A 45 -2.89 4.27 3.67
C PRO A 45 -3.42 3.34 2.58
N HIS A 46 -2.50 2.69 1.86
CA HIS A 46 -2.78 1.85 0.71
C HIS A 46 -3.74 0.70 1.02
N GLN A 47 -3.50 -0.02 2.12
CA GLN A 47 -4.36 -1.13 2.52
C GLN A 47 -5.80 -0.69 2.82
N LYS A 48 -5.96 0.51 3.40
CA LYS A 48 -7.30 1.07 3.65
C LYS A 48 -8.05 1.32 2.34
N HIS A 49 -7.37 1.82 1.32
CA HIS A 49 -7.95 2.01 -0.01
C HIS A 49 -8.30 0.67 -0.67
N GLN A 50 -7.43 -0.32 -0.58
CA GLN A 50 -7.70 -1.69 -1.05
C GLN A 50 -8.96 -2.28 -0.41
N ASN A 51 -9.06 -2.19 0.90
CA ASN A 51 -10.19 -2.75 1.65
C ASN A 51 -11.51 -2.01 1.38
N THR A 52 -11.44 -0.70 1.18
CA THR A 52 -12.64 0.13 0.96
C THR A 52 -13.14 0.05 -0.48
N LEU A 53 -12.25 0.05 -1.45
CA LEU A 53 -12.61 0.12 -2.87
C LEU A 53 -12.79 -1.26 -3.52
N GLY A 54 -12.05 -2.27 -3.06
CA GLY A 54 -12.11 -3.64 -3.56
C GLY A 54 -11.60 -3.84 -5.00
N ASP A 55 -11.33 -2.77 -5.75
CA ASP A 55 -10.84 -2.80 -7.11
C ASP A 55 -9.55 -1.98 -7.24
N CYS A 56 -8.45 -2.65 -7.54
CA CYS A 56 -7.15 -2.04 -7.71
C CYS A 56 -7.05 -1.14 -8.95
N LYS A 57 -7.84 -1.41 -9.98
CA LYS A 57 -7.82 -0.66 -11.24
C LYS A 57 -8.26 0.78 -11.11
N ILE A 58 -9.07 1.10 -10.09
CA ILE A 58 -9.49 2.49 -9.82
C ILE A 58 -8.31 3.46 -9.76
N CYS A 59 -7.17 3.02 -9.22
CA CYS A 59 -5.94 3.80 -9.16
C CYS A 59 -4.89 3.28 -10.14
N HIS A 60 -4.79 1.96 -10.30
CA HIS A 60 -3.70 1.33 -11.06
C HIS A 60 -3.89 1.33 -12.58
N ASP A 61 -5.02 1.76 -13.09
CA ASP A 61 -5.15 2.11 -14.50
C ASP A 61 -4.36 3.39 -14.85
N ILE A 62 -4.13 4.27 -13.86
CA ILE A 62 -3.37 5.52 -14.03
C ILE A 62 -1.94 5.35 -13.53
N PHE A 63 -1.76 4.70 -12.38
CA PHE A 63 -0.48 4.51 -11.70
C PHE A 63 -0.10 3.02 -11.70
N PRO A 64 0.86 2.57 -12.52
CA PRO A 64 1.30 1.17 -12.52
C PRO A 64 1.67 0.64 -11.14
N GLN A 65 1.47 -0.65 -10.91
CA GLN A 65 1.75 -1.33 -9.63
C GLN A 65 3.26 -1.50 -9.40
N LYS A 66 3.93 -0.38 -9.10
CA LYS A 66 5.37 -0.35 -8.83
C LYS A 66 5.68 0.69 -7.75
N LEU A 67 6.49 0.31 -6.78
CA LEU A 67 6.97 1.26 -5.76
C LEU A 67 7.71 2.44 -6.40
N GLY A 68 7.43 3.65 -5.93
CA GLY A 68 8.04 4.87 -6.45
C GLY A 68 7.55 5.31 -7.82
N VAL A 69 6.53 4.66 -8.40
CA VAL A 69 6.06 4.94 -9.76
C VAL A 69 5.58 6.39 -9.95
N ILE A 70 4.92 6.98 -8.97
CA ILE A 70 4.43 8.37 -9.08
C ILE A 70 5.61 9.33 -9.22
N LYS A 71 6.65 9.15 -8.39
CA LYS A 71 7.87 9.98 -8.53
C LYS A 71 8.54 9.77 -9.88
N ALA A 72 8.70 8.54 -10.31
CA ALA A 72 9.29 8.22 -11.61
C ALA A 72 8.51 8.87 -12.77
N LEU A 73 7.19 8.74 -12.78
CA LEU A 73 6.34 9.36 -13.81
C LEU A 73 6.41 10.89 -13.80
N LYS A 74 6.54 11.50 -12.62
CA LYS A 74 6.76 12.96 -12.49
C LYS A 74 8.12 13.38 -13.07
N ASP A 75 9.17 12.67 -12.70
CA ASP A 75 10.53 12.95 -13.16
C ASP A 75 10.67 12.77 -14.70
N GLU A 76 9.93 11.82 -15.28
CA GLU A 76 9.85 11.58 -16.71
C GLU A 76 8.91 12.55 -17.47
N GLY A 77 8.23 13.45 -16.76
CA GLY A 77 7.25 14.37 -17.36
C GLY A 77 5.99 13.72 -17.91
N LYS A 78 5.69 12.49 -17.46
CA LYS A 78 4.51 11.71 -17.90
C LYS A 78 3.24 12.01 -17.11
N LEU A 79 3.34 12.81 -16.05
CA LEU A 79 2.19 13.28 -15.27
C LEU A 79 2.01 14.79 -15.45
N GLU A 80 0.77 15.21 -15.69
CA GLU A 80 0.42 16.61 -15.68
C GLU A 80 0.57 17.23 -14.30
N LYS A 81 0.78 18.54 -14.27
CA LYS A 81 0.85 19.30 -13.02
C LYS A 81 -0.43 19.10 -12.21
N LYS A 82 -0.29 18.71 -10.95
CA LYS A 82 -1.40 18.41 -10.03
C LYS A 82 -2.27 17.19 -10.39
N GLN A 83 -1.93 16.40 -11.40
CA GLN A 83 -2.73 15.25 -11.81
C GLN A 83 -2.99 14.28 -10.65
N VAL A 84 -1.99 13.93 -9.86
CA VAL A 84 -2.14 13.03 -8.70
C VAL A 84 -3.12 13.61 -7.69
N MET A 85 -2.95 14.88 -7.31
CA MET A 85 -3.85 15.56 -6.37
C MET A 85 -5.29 15.64 -6.90
N ASN A 86 -5.45 15.96 -8.17
CA ASN A 86 -6.77 16.07 -8.79
C ASN A 86 -7.49 14.72 -8.78
N ASN A 87 -6.76 13.64 -9.02
CA ASN A 87 -7.30 12.28 -8.97
C ASN A 87 -7.79 11.90 -7.57
N CYS A 88 -6.94 12.08 -6.56
CA CYS A 88 -7.27 11.75 -5.17
C CYS A 88 -8.42 12.62 -4.63
N ARG A 89 -8.33 13.93 -4.81
CA ARG A 89 -9.36 14.88 -4.35
C ARG A 89 -10.67 14.73 -5.09
N GLY A 90 -10.61 14.42 -6.38
CA GLY A 90 -11.82 14.18 -7.20
C GLY A 90 -12.59 12.99 -6.69
N CYS A 91 -11.93 11.86 -6.41
CA CYS A 91 -12.55 10.68 -5.85
C CYS A 91 -13.13 10.94 -4.45
N HIS A 92 -12.34 11.51 -3.53
CA HIS A 92 -12.80 11.85 -2.19
C HIS A 92 -13.99 12.82 -2.19
N GLY A 93 -13.94 13.85 -3.03
CA GLY A 93 -15.03 14.83 -3.16
C GLY A 93 -16.31 14.24 -3.72
N LYS A 94 -16.21 13.34 -4.70
CA LYS A 94 -17.36 12.61 -5.26
C LYS A 94 -18.03 11.75 -4.20
N LEU A 95 -17.25 10.94 -3.49
CA LEU A 95 -17.80 10.07 -2.43
C LEU A 95 -18.45 10.87 -1.31
N ALA A 96 -17.85 12.00 -0.91
CA ALA A 96 -18.43 12.89 0.10
C ALA A 96 -19.78 13.48 -0.35
N LYS A 97 -19.89 13.89 -1.61
CA LYS A 97 -21.17 14.37 -2.18
C LYS A 97 -22.24 13.29 -2.23
N GLU A 98 -21.86 12.05 -2.37
CA GLU A 98 -22.76 10.88 -2.31
C GLU A 98 -23.10 10.47 -0.87
N GLY A 99 -22.67 11.21 0.16
CA GLY A 99 -22.89 10.89 1.56
C GLY A 99 -22.07 9.70 2.06
N LYS A 100 -21.07 9.27 1.31
CA LYS A 100 -20.18 8.17 1.69
C LYS A 100 -19.00 8.67 2.50
N LYS A 101 -18.47 7.82 3.39
CA LYS A 101 -17.24 8.10 4.10
C LYS A 101 -16.07 8.19 3.10
N ALA A 102 -15.36 9.30 3.12
CA ALA A 102 -14.26 9.57 2.21
C ALA A 102 -13.05 10.15 2.94
N GLY A 103 -11.90 10.13 2.26
CA GLY A 103 -10.67 10.72 2.74
C GLY A 103 -10.65 12.25 2.63
N PRO A 104 -9.53 12.88 3.03
CA PRO A 104 -9.40 14.32 3.06
C PRO A 104 -9.38 14.95 1.65
N THR A 105 -9.82 16.19 1.55
CA THR A 105 -9.76 17.01 0.33
C THR A 105 -8.95 18.30 0.51
N SER A 106 -8.53 18.62 1.74
CA SER A 106 -7.76 19.84 2.04
C SER A 106 -6.26 19.61 1.97
N CYS A 107 -5.51 20.63 1.61
CA CYS A 107 -4.06 20.58 1.42
C CYS A 107 -3.32 20.07 2.66
N THR A 108 -3.62 20.64 3.83
CA THR A 108 -2.92 20.37 5.09
C THR A 108 -3.22 19.01 5.70
N LYS A 109 -4.30 18.37 5.29
CA LYS A 109 -4.64 17.02 5.76
C LYS A 109 -3.98 15.92 4.94
N CYS A 110 -3.49 16.26 3.75
CA CYS A 110 -2.76 15.33 2.89
C CYS A 110 -1.25 15.55 2.99
N HIS A 111 -0.81 16.81 3.00
CA HIS A 111 0.59 17.17 3.06
C HIS A 111 1.01 17.46 4.51
N SER A 112 1.93 16.64 5.02
CA SER A 112 2.62 16.89 6.29
C SER A 112 3.96 17.58 6.03
N LYS A 113 4.12 18.76 6.62
CA LYS A 113 5.41 19.46 6.66
C LYS A 113 6.16 19.09 7.92
#